data_3caeb4cbc51749d21546a3e1e6807471
#
_entry.id   3caeb4cbc51749d21546a3e1e6807471
#
_cell.length_a   1.000
_cell.length_b   1.000
_cell.length_c   1.000
_cell.angle_alpha   90.00
_cell.angle_beta   90.00
_cell.angle_gamma   90.00
#
_symmetry.space_group_name_H-M   'P 1'
#
loop_
_entity.id
_entity.type
_entity.pdbx_description
1 polymer ?
#
loop_
_entity_poly.entity_id
_entity_poly.type
_entity_poly.pdbx_seq_one_letter_code
_entity_poly.pdbx_strand_id
1 'polypeptide(L)'
;MAPKKDVIDIVTELGGIKTAEAADKVLEERVAAAQLTKLNKIQNEAVRLKIANAIVLCDPDKVFVNTASDEDRQFIKDLSLEKCEEKALPMKNHTIHYDLREEQGRIIDRTFYISN
;
A
#
# COMPACT_ATOMS: atom_id res chain seq x y z
N MET A 1 24.26 -20.92 -15.97
CA MET A 1 23.20 -20.12 -15.34
C MET A 1 23.45 -20.08 -13.84
N ALA A 2 23.63 -18.91 -13.27
CA ALA A 2 23.62 -18.79 -11.82
C ALA A 2 22.25 -19.21 -11.30
N PRO A 3 22.16 -19.98 -10.19
CA PRO A 3 20.88 -20.32 -9.61
C PRO A 3 20.16 -19.01 -9.26
N LYS A 4 18.88 -18.88 -9.67
CA LYS A 4 18.05 -17.78 -9.18
C LYS A 4 18.05 -17.89 -7.66
N LYS A 5 18.60 -16.89 -6.97
CA LYS A 5 18.39 -16.75 -5.55
C LYS A 5 16.89 -16.65 -5.35
N ASP A 6 16.30 -17.56 -4.59
CA ASP A 6 14.91 -17.45 -4.19
C ASP A 6 14.76 -16.13 -3.45
N VAL A 7 14.05 -15.21 -4.08
CA VAL A 7 13.75 -13.92 -3.47
C VAL A 7 12.70 -14.17 -2.40
N ILE A 8 13.08 -13.99 -1.15
CA ILE A 8 12.15 -14.12 -0.03
C ILE A 8 11.20 -12.93 -0.09
N ASP A 9 9.92 -13.20 -0.25
CA ASP A 9 8.87 -12.20 -0.09
C ASP A 9 8.55 -12.03 1.40
N ILE A 10 9.23 -11.07 2.01
CA ILE A 10 9.13 -10.80 3.45
C ILE A 10 7.68 -10.50 3.86
N VAL A 11 6.92 -9.80 3.04
CA VAL A 11 5.52 -9.47 3.33
C VAL A 11 4.68 -10.73 3.46
N THR A 12 4.82 -11.67 2.53
CA THR A 12 4.12 -12.96 2.57
C THR A 12 4.60 -13.83 3.73
N GLU A 13 5.89 -13.85 4.01
CA GLU A 13 6.43 -14.60 5.14
C GLU A 13 5.93 -14.10 6.49
N LEU A 14 5.93 -12.80 6.71
CA LEU A 14 5.48 -12.18 7.96
C LEU A 14 3.94 -12.19 8.09
N GLY A 15 3.22 -12.00 7.00
CA GLY A 15 1.75 -12.02 6.99
C GLY A 15 1.17 -13.42 7.19
N GLY A 16 1.91 -14.46 6.76
CA GLY A 16 1.55 -15.86 6.96
C GLY A 16 0.45 -16.41 6.04
N ILE A 17 -0.07 -15.60 5.12
CA ILE A 17 -1.09 -16.03 4.16
C ILE A 17 -0.37 -16.57 2.92
N LYS A 18 -0.50 -17.86 2.66
CA LYS A 18 0.24 -18.58 1.62
C LYS A 18 -0.64 -19.11 0.48
N THR A 19 -1.96 -19.11 0.65
CA THR A 19 -2.90 -19.66 -0.33
C THR A 19 -3.85 -18.60 -0.86
N ALA A 20 -4.29 -18.77 -2.12
CA ALA A 20 -5.24 -17.86 -2.76
C ALA A 20 -6.58 -17.81 -2.01
N GLU A 21 -7.07 -18.95 -1.54
CA GLU A 21 -8.34 -19.05 -0.80
C GLU A 21 -8.28 -18.29 0.53
N ALA A 22 -7.17 -18.42 1.26
CA ALA A 22 -6.96 -17.68 2.51
C ALA A 22 -6.85 -16.17 2.27
N ALA A 23 -6.19 -15.77 1.18
CA ALA A 23 -6.10 -14.38 0.76
C ALA A 23 -7.47 -13.80 0.43
N ASP A 24 -8.26 -14.50 -0.37
CA ASP A 24 -9.60 -14.06 -0.75
C ASP A 24 -10.51 -13.89 0.47
N LYS A 25 -10.44 -14.82 1.43
CA LYS A 25 -11.17 -14.71 2.69
C LYS A 25 -10.82 -13.44 3.47
N VAL A 26 -9.55 -13.14 3.60
CA VAL A 26 -9.10 -11.89 4.28
C VAL A 26 -9.61 -10.67 3.54
N LEU A 27 -9.53 -10.65 2.22
CA LEU A 27 -10.01 -9.51 1.42
C LEU A 27 -11.52 -9.32 1.58
N GLU A 28 -12.30 -10.40 1.58
CA GLU A 28 -13.76 -10.34 1.79
C GLU A 28 -14.14 -9.84 3.19
N GLU A 29 -13.39 -10.23 4.21
CA GLU A 29 -13.64 -9.83 5.59
C GLU A 29 -13.21 -8.40 5.91
N ARG A 30 -12.12 -7.93 5.29
CA ARG A 30 -11.45 -6.68 5.68
C ARG A 30 -11.68 -5.51 4.73
N VAL A 31 -12.12 -5.78 3.51
CA VAL A 31 -12.30 -4.75 2.47
C VAL A 31 -13.78 -4.48 2.25
N ALA A 32 -14.16 -3.21 2.27
CA ALA A 32 -15.55 -2.81 2.00
C ALA A 32 -15.98 -3.23 0.59
N ALA A 33 -17.25 -3.57 0.41
CA ALA A 33 -17.80 -4.14 -0.82
C ALA A 33 -17.45 -3.32 -2.08
N ALA A 34 -17.52 -2.00 -2.00
CA ALA A 34 -17.19 -1.11 -3.13
C ALA A 34 -15.71 -1.22 -3.54
N GLN A 35 -14.82 -1.36 -2.57
CA GLN A 35 -13.39 -1.52 -2.82
C GLN A 35 -13.05 -2.96 -3.24
N LEU A 36 -13.75 -3.93 -2.67
CA LEU A 36 -13.60 -5.34 -3.05
C LEU A 36 -13.94 -5.57 -4.52
N THR A 37 -14.95 -4.90 -5.05
CA THR A 37 -15.31 -4.93 -6.48
C THR A 37 -14.14 -4.50 -7.36
N LYS A 38 -13.38 -3.49 -6.94
CA LYS A 38 -12.16 -3.05 -7.64
C LYS A 38 -11.06 -4.11 -7.57
N LEU A 39 -10.84 -4.70 -6.39
CA LEU A 39 -9.85 -5.77 -6.20
C LEU A 39 -10.18 -7.02 -7.00
N ASN A 40 -11.44 -7.37 -7.14
CA ASN A 40 -11.86 -8.56 -7.88
C ASN A 40 -11.59 -8.48 -9.39
N LYS A 41 -11.29 -7.30 -9.91
CA LYS A 41 -10.80 -7.12 -11.28
C LYS A 41 -9.33 -7.53 -11.45
N ILE A 42 -8.59 -7.66 -10.37
CA ILE A 42 -7.21 -8.12 -10.37
C ILE A 42 -7.21 -9.64 -10.33
N GLN A 43 -6.77 -10.26 -11.43
CA GLN A 43 -6.72 -11.72 -11.56
C GLN A 43 -5.38 -12.33 -11.11
N ASN A 44 -4.37 -11.50 -10.91
CA ASN A 44 -3.05 -11.97 -10.48
C ASN A 44 -3.08 -12.37 -9.00
N GLU A 45 -3.01 -13.68 -8.75
CA GLU A 45 -3.05 -14.26 -7.41
C GLU A 45 -1.91 -13.77 -6.51
N ALA A 46 -0.72 -13.58 -7.07
CA ALA A 46 0.44 -13.08 -6.31
C ALA A 46 0.22 -11.66 -5.79
N VAL A 47 -0.42 -10.79 -6.58
CA VAL A 47 -0.78 -9.44 -6.16
C VAL A 47 -1.85 -9.47 -5.06
N ARG A 48 -2.89 -10.28 -5.23
CA ARG A 48 -3.96 -10.44 -4.23
C ARG A 48 -3.41 -10.99 -2.91
N LEU A 49 -2.53 -11.98 -2.98
CA LEU A 49 -1.85 -12.55 -1.82
C LEU A 49 -1.03 -11.49 -1.07
N LYS A 50 -0.28 -10.68 -1.78
CA LYS A 50 0.52 -9.59 -1.20
C LYS A 50 -0.35 -8.54 -0.52
N ILE A 51 -1.46 -8.15 -1.13
CA ILE A 51 -2.42 -7.20 -0.55
C ILE A 51 -3.03 -7.78 0.75
N ALA A 52 -3.45 -9.04 0.74
CA ALA A 52 -4.00 -9.69 1.92
C ALA A 52 -2.98 -9.73 3.09
N ASN A 53 -1.75 -10.11 2.80
CA ASN A 53 -0.67 -10.08 3.80
C ASN A 53 -0.38 -8.68 4.32
N ALA A 54 -0.37 -7.66 3.46
CA ALA A 54 -0.20 -6.28 3.88
C ALA A 54 -1.33 -5.80 4.79
N ILE A 55 -2.58 -6.18 4.52
CA ILE A 55 -3.72 -5.87 5.37
C ILE A 55 -3.58 -6.52 6.75
N VAL A 56 -3.16 -7.78 6.81
CA VAL A 56 -2.92 -8.47 8.09
C VAL A 56 -1.80 -7.81 8.88
N LEU A 57 -0.70 -7.46 8.23
CA LEU A 57 0.45 -6.84 8.89
C LEU A 57 0.20 -5.42 9.37
N CYS A 58 -0.48 -4.61 8.58
CA CYS A 58 -0.71 -3.19 8.88
C CYS A 58 -1.96 -2.96 9.71
N ASP A 59 -2.88 -3.91 9.71
CA ASP A 59 -4.18 -3.83 10.39
C ASP A 59 -4.90 -2.47 10.20
N PRO A 60 -5.12 -2.02 8.96
CA PRO A 60 -5.70 -0.72 8.69
C PRO A 60 -7.18 -0.68 9.06
N ASP A 61 -7.66 0.47 9.49
CA ASP A 61 -9.09 0.69 9.74
C ASP A 61 -9.91 0.66 8.46
N LYS A 62 -9.32 1.14 7.37
CA LYS A 62 -9.97 1.20 6.05
C LYS A 62 -8.99 0.88 4.94
N VAL A 63 -9.50 0.23 3.90
CA VAL A 63 -8.75 -0.08 2.69
C VAL A 63 -9.39 0.65 1.51
N PHE A 64 -8.61 1.44 0.81
CA PHE A 64 -9.01 2.11 -0.42
C PHE A 64 -8.19 1.60 -1.59
N VAL A 65 -8.86 1.21 -2.66
CA VAL A 65 -8.23 0.72 -3.88
C VAL A 65 -8.21 1.83 -4.92
N ASN A 66 -7.02 2.32 -5.23
CA ASN A 66 -6.82 3.34 -6.24
C ASN A 66 -6.61 2.66 -7.60
N THR A 67 -7.56 2.84 -8.50
CA THR A 67 -7.51 2.32 -9.88
C THR A 67 -6.87 3.29 -10.87
N ALA A 68 -6.37 4.42 -10.39
CA ALA A 68 -5.90 5.55 -11.20
C ALA A 68 -6.98 6.22 -12.07
N SER A 69 -8.26 5.95 -11.80
CA SER A 69 -9.36 6.75 -12.36
C SER A 69 -9.30 8.19 -11.85
N ASP A 70 -9.92 9.10 -12.55
CA ASP A 70 -9.93 10.51 -12.15
C ASP A 70 -10.62 10.70 -10.78
N GLU A 71 -11.69 9.93 -10.53
CA GLU A 71 -12.40 9.93 -9.26
C GLU A 71 -11.53 9.42 -8.12
N ASP A 72 -10.83 8.31 -8.33
CA ASP A 72 -9.96 7.73 -7.31
C ASP A 72 -8.76 8.63 -7.00
N ARG A 73 -8.16 9.21 -8.02
CA ARG A 73 -7.05 10.19 -7.85
C ARG A 73 -7.52 11.44 -7.11
N GLN A 74 -8.71 11.94 -7.43
CA GLN A 74 -9.27 13.10 -6.74
C GLN A 74 -9.58 12.78 -5.28
N PHE A 75 -10.12 11.59 -4.99
CA PHE A 75 -10.36 11.13 -3.62
C PHE A 75 -9.08 11.14 -2.78
N ILE A 76 -7.98 10.58 -3.31
CA ILE A 76 -6.69 10.56 -2.60
C ILE A 76 -6.17 11.97 -2.36
N LYS A 77 -6.28 12.85 -3.35
CA LYS A 77 -5.86 14.24 -3.22
C LYS A 77 -6.66 14.99 -2.15
N ASP A 78 -7.96 14.82 -2.15
CA ASP A 78 -8.86 15.44 -1.17
C ASP A 78 -8.58 14.92 0.24
N LEU A 79 -8.35 13.61 0.38
CA LEU A 79 -7.99 12.99 1.65
C LEU A 79 -6.65 13.52 2.19
N SER A 80 -5.66 13.68 1.33
CA SER A 80 -4.35 14.22 1.68
C SER A 80 -4.44 15.66 2.19
N LEU A 81 -5.29 16.49 1.56
CA LEU A 81 -5.56 17.85 2.02
C LEU A 81 -6.34 17.87 3.34
N GLU A 82 -7.34 17.00 3.49
CA GLU A 82 -8.13 16.85 4.72
C GLU A 82 -7.26 16.42 5.91
N LYS A 83 -6.34 15.49 5.68
CA LYS A 83 -5.39 14.99 6.69
C LYS A 83 -4.21 15.93 6.93
N CYS A 84 -4.14 17.05 6.25
CA CYS A 84 -3.05 18.02 6.33
C CYS A 84 -1.67 17.47 5.93
N GLU A 85 -1.64 16.42 5.13
CA GLU A 85 -0.40 15.91 4.52
C GLU A 85 0.07 16.80 3.38
N GLU A 86 -0.87 17.46 2.71
CA GLU A 86 -0.64 18.49 1.70
C GLU A 86 -1.35 19.78 2.06
N LYS A 87 -0.85 20.90 1.55
CA LYS A 87 -1.49 22.19 1.60
C LYS A 87 -1.66 22.76 0.22
N ALA A 88 -2.87 23.21 -0.10
CA ALA A 88 -3.14 23.84 -1.38
C ALA A 88 -2.37 25.17 -1.51
N LEU A 89 -1.81 25.39 -2.69
CA LEU A 89 -1.20 26.67 -3.07
C LEU A 89 -2.21 27.56 -3.80
N PRO A 90 -1.94 28.88 -3.91
CA PRO A 90 -2.79 29.79 -4.67
C PRO A 90 -2.96 29.40 -6.14
N MET A 91 -1.96 28.74 -6.72
CA MET A 91 -2.03 28.23 -8.08
C MET A 91 -2.95 27.00 -8.14
N LYS A 92 -3.87 26.99 -9.11
CA LYS A 92 -4.80 25.89 -9.31
C LYS A 92 -4.06 24.56 -9.50
N ASN A 93 -4.52 23.52 -8.80
CA ASN A 93 -3.98 22.16 -8.83
C ASN A 93 -2.53 22.02 -8.37
N HIS A 94 -2.00 22.98 -7.65
CA HIS A 94 -0.70 22.88 -7.01
C HIS A 94 -0.85 22.73 -5.50
N THR A 95 -0.06 21.83 -4.95
CA THR A 95 0.01 21.57 -3.51
C THR A 95 1.46 21.56 -3.06
N ILE A 96 1.68 21.77 -1.78
CA ILE A 96 2.96 21.57 -1.13
C ILE A 96 2.81 20.46 -0.08
N HIS A 97 3.76 19.56 -0.06
CA HIS A 97 3.85 18.47 0.91
C HIS A 97 4.91 18.82 1.96
N TYR A 98 4.58 18.54 3.22
CA TYR A 98 5.50 18.75 4.33
C TYR A 98 5.80 17.42 5.00
N ASP A 99 7.08 17.12 5.12
CA ASP A 99 7.54 16.04 6.00
C ASP A 99 7.77 16.58 7.41
N LEU A 100 7.50 15.75 8.40
CA LEU A 100 7.88 16.06 9.77
C LEU A 100 9.41 16.09 9.86
N ARG A 101 9.94 16.90 10.79
CA ARG A 101 11.37 17.01 10.97
C ARG A 101 12.03 15.68 11.28
N GLU A 102 11.34 14.82 12.01
CA GLU A 102 11.78 13.48 12.36
C GLU A 102 11.77 12.51 11.17
N GLU A 103 10.99 12.82 10.15
CA GLU A 103 10.92 12.05 8.90
C GLU A 103 11.96 12.49 7.88
N GLN A 104 12.55 13.66 8.08
CA GLN A 104 13.59 14.22 7.21
C GLN A 104 14.97 13.76 7.64
N GLY A 105 15.71 13.28 6.69
CA GLY A 105 17.07 12.89 6.89
C GLY A 105 17.27 11.41 7.21
N ARG A 106 18.53 11.04 7.21
CA ARG A 106 18.95 9.67 7.44
C ARG A 106 19.09 9.42 8.92
N ILE A 107 18.33 8.45 9.42
CA ILE A 107 18.51 7.94 10.77
C ILE A 107 19.65 6.90 10.72
N ILE A 108 20.80 7.23 11.27
CA ILE A 108 22.01 6.40 11.18
C ILE A 108 21.77 5.02 11.75
N ASP A 109 21.14 4.92 12.91
CA ASP A 109 20.88 3.66 13.61
C ASP A 109 19.88 2.72 12.89
N ARG A 110 19.15 3.26 11.89
CA ARG A 110 18.19 2.52 11.09
C ARG A 110 18.57 2.46 9.61
N THR A 111 19.78 2.86 9.29
CA THR A 111 20.28 2.83 7.91
C THR A 111 21.19 1.63 7.72
N PHE A 112 20.83 0.78 6.78
CA PHE A 112 21.55 -0.43 6.45
C PHE A 112 22.07 -0.39 5.02
N TYR A 113 23.28 -0.88 4.81
CA TYR A 113 23.82 -1.08 3.49
C TYR A 113 23.54 -2.51 3.05
N ILE A 114 22.99 -2.66 1.86
CA ILE A 114 22.83 -3.98 1.24
C ILE A 114 24.03 -4.18 0.34
N SER A 115 24.85 -5.16 0.66
CA SER A 115 25.98 -5.60 -0.18
C SER A 115 25.65 -6.93 -0.86
N ASN A 116 26.12 -7.10 -2.09
CA ASN A 116 26.02 -8.37 -2.81
C ASN A 116 27.06 -9.38 -2.31
#